data_ee26dc3c42edccefc133d0a9eab1ee79
#
_entry.id   ee26dc3c42edccefc133d0a9eab1ee79
#
_cell.length_a   1.000
_cell.length_b   1.000
_cell.length_c   1.000
_cell.angle_alpha   90.00
_cell.angle_beta   90.00
_cell.angle_gamma   90.00
#
_symmetry.space_group_name_H-M   'P 1'
#
loop_
_entity.id
_entity.type
_entity.pdbx_description
1 polymer ?
#
loop_
_entity_poly.entity_id
_entity_poly.type
_entity_poly.pdbx_seq_one_letter_code
_entity_poly.pdbx_strand_id
1 'polypeptide(L)'
;HEVRDKVVGLGSDIVITNFDSQQSYQTVPIVANDSLLHLLKTLEGVKHVQRYSTKPGMIMTSDSFQGMVLKGVSHEYDWRFLKNHLQEGEIPVFSDTASTNKVLVSRTIADKLHLKLGDKIYTYYIEDNVRARRLTVAGIYQTNFSAYDDLFLITDLYTVNRLNGWQKGQVSGIELEVNEYS
;
A
#
# COMPACT_ATOMS: atom_id res chain seq x y z
N HIS A 1 12.23 -5.36 -14.63
CA HIS A 1 12.11 -5.47 -13.17
C HIS A 1 13.44 -5.13 -12.50
N GLU A 2 13.38 -4.87 -11.26
CA GLU A 2 14.56 -4.69 -10.45
C GLU A 2 14.30 -5.16 -9.02
N VAL A 3 15.37 -5.53 -8.35
CA VAL A 3 15.30 -5.84 -6.92
C VAL A 3 15.19 -4.53 -6.18
N ARG A 4 14.12 -4.37 -5.44
CA ARG A 4 13.91 -3.19 -4.64
C ARG A 4 14.25 -3.46 -3.19
N ASP A 5 14.56 -2.41 -2.48
CA ASP A 5 14.63 -2.51 -1.05
C ASP A 5 13.22 -2.80 -0.49
N LYS A 6 13.14 -3.01 0.79
CA LYS A 6 11.91 -3.43 1.43
C LYS A 6 10.97 -2.26 1.77
N VAL A 7 11.28 -1.06 1.29
CA VAL A 7 10.46 0.11 1.62
C VAL A 7 9.07 0.00 0.99
N VAL A 8 8.99 -0.44 -0.27
CA VAL A 8 7.69 -0.61 -0.94
C VAL A 8 7.06 -1.94 -0.60
N GLY A 9 7.80 -3.02 -0.73
CA GLY A 9 7.29 -4.37 -0.56
C GLY A 9 7.94 -5.09 0.60
N LEU A 10 7.41 -4.90 1.79
CA LEU A 10 7.87 -5.62 2.97
C LEU A 10 7.87 -7.12 2.72
N GLY A 11 9.03 -7.75 2.77
CA GLY A 11 9.15 -9.18 2.54
C GLY A 11 9.13 -9.59 1.07
N SER A 12 8.98 -8.66 0.16
CA SER A 12 9.05 -8.95 -1.29
C SER A 12 10.49 -8.94 -1.76
N ASP A 13 10.78 -9.82 -2.72
CA ASP A 13 12.12 -9.96 -3.27
C ASP A 13 12.27 -9.20 -4.58
N ILE A 14 11.22 -9.16 -5.38
CA ILE A 14 11.22 -8.53 -6.70
C ILE A 14 9.95 -7.69 -6.84
N VAL A 15 10.12 -6.52 -7.42
CA VAL A 15 8.98 -5.64 -7.72
C VAL A 15 8.98 -5.35 -9.22
N ILE A 16 7.83 -5.55 -9.84
CA ILE A 16 7.63 -5.23 -11.26
C ILE A 16 6.85 -3.92 -11.32
N THR A 17 7.43 -2.91 -11.96
CA THR A 17 6.81 -1.61 -12.12
C THR A 17 6.94 -1.13 -13.54
N ASN A 18 6.22 -0.07 -13.89
CA ASN A 18 6.42 0.60 -15.15
C ASN A 18 7.82 1.23 -15.17
N PHE A 19 8.53 1.05 -16.27
CA PHE A 19 9.87 1.62 -16.45
C PHE A 19 9.89 3.13 -16.17
N ASP A 20 8.83 3.82 -16.54
CA ASP A 20 8.74 5.28 -16.39
C ASP A 20 8.39 5.75 -14.99
N SER A 21 8.12 4.86 -14.05
CA SER A 21 7.81 5.26 -12.67
C SER A 21 9.00 5.88 -11.94
N GLN A 22 10.23 5.50 -12.30
CA GLN A 22 11.46 6.14 -11.83
C GLN A 22 11.54 6.35 -10.32
N GLN A 23 11.16 5.33 -9.56
CA GLN A 23 11.23 5.35 -8.09
C GLN A 23 10.27 6.36 -7.42
N SER A 24 9.40 6.99 -8.16
CA SER A 24 8.37 7.86 -7.59
C SER A 24 7.22 7.04 -7.02
N TYR A 25 6.62 7.53 -5.94
CA TYR A 25 5.38 6.96 -5.42
C TYR A 25 4.14 7.46 -6.17
N GLN A 26 4.29 8.53 -6.95
CA GLN A 26 3.31 8.90 -7.96
C GLN A 26 3.67 8.14 -9.23
N THR A 27 3.12 6.94 -9.37
CA THR A 27 3.59 5.97 -10.36
C THR A 27 2.84 6.09 -11.68
N VAL A 28 3.49 5.60 -12.74
CA VAL A 28 2.85 5.30 -14.02
C VAL A 28 2.34 3.86 -13.92
N PRO A 29 1.08 3.59 -14.29
CA PRO A 29 0.52 2.26 -14.05
C PRO A 29 1.03 1.21 -15.03
N ILE A 30 0.99 -0.03 -14.58
CA ILE A 30 1.05 -1.21 -15.44
C ILE A 30 -0.33 -1.87 -15.47
N VAL A 31 -0.56 -2.71 -16.47
CA VAL A 31 -1.79 -3.51 -16.51
C VAL A 31 -1.49 -4.89 -15.93
N ALA A 32 -2.11 -5.18 -14.80
CA ALA A 32 -1.95 -6.45 -14.11
C ALA A 32 -3.28 -7.22 -14.15
N ASN A 33 -3.60 -7.77 -15.31
CA ASN A 33 -4.79 -8.58 -15.48
C ASN A 33 -4.58 -10.00 -14.94
N ASP A 34 -5.65 -10.76 -14.88
CA ASP A 34 -5.61 -12.12 -14.33
C ASP A 34 -4.66 -13.03 -15.11
N SER A 35 -4.55 -12.83 -16.42
CA SER A 35 -3.65 -13.62 -17.25
C SER A 35 -2.19 -13.40 -16.86
N LEU A 36 -1.79 -12.15 -16.64
CA LEU A 36 -0.42 -11.84 -16.22
C LEU A 36 -0.14 -12.42 -14.83
N LEU A 37 -1.06 -12.23 -13.88
CA LEU A 37 -0.89 -12.76 -12.53
C LEU A 37 -0.77 -14.28 -12.55
N HIS A 38 -1.61 -14.94 -13.35
CA HIS A 38 -1.56 -16.39 -13.49
C HIS A 38 -0.22 -16.84 -14.07
N LEU A 39 0.24 -16.17 -15.12
CA LEU A 39 1.52 -16.48 -15.74
C LEU A 39 2.66 -16.36 -14.74
N LEU A 40 2.70 -15.28 -13.97
CA LEU A 40 3.75 -15.06 -12.97
C LEU A 40 3.77 -16.15 -11.90
N LYS A 41 2.58 -16.62 -11.49
CA LYS A 41 2.47 -17.69 -10.48
C LYS A 41 2.99 -19.03 -11.00
N THR A 42 2.99 -19.25 -12.30
CA THR A 42 3.46 -20.50 -12.89
C THR A 42 4.97 -20.54 -13.10
N LEU A 43 5.65 -19.41 -12.96
CA LEU A 43 7.10 -19.37 -13.13
C LEU A 43 7.78 -20.12 -12.00
N GLU A 44 8.79 -20.91 -12.38
CA GLU A 44 9.58 -21.66 -11.41
C GLU A 44 10.26 -20.69 -10.42
N GLY A 45 10.19 -21.03 -9.14
CA GLY A 45 10.79 -20.23 -8.09
C GLY A 45 9.92 -19.11 -7.53
N VAL A 46 8.77 -18.82 -8.15
CA VAL A 46 7.85 -17.81 -7.63
C VAL A 46 6.92 -18.44 -6.60
N LYS A 47 6.98 -17.93 -5.37
CA LYS A 47 6.16 -18.42 -4.25
C LYS A 47 4.86 -17.66 -4.12
N HIS A 48 4.88 -16.35 -4.36
CA HIS A 48 3.71 -15.51 -4.17
C HIS A 48 3.77 -14.29 -5.08
N VAL A 49 2.60 -13.84 -5.51
CA VAL A 49 2.43 -12.69 -6.41
C VAL A 49 1.30 -11.84 -5.87
N GLN A 50 1.54 -10.54 -5.70
CA GLN A 50 0.52 -9.62 -5.22
C GLN A 50 0.66 -8.26 -5.89
N ARG A 51 -0.48 -7.64 -6.15
CA ARG A 51 -0.57 -6.30 -6.73
C ARG A 51 -0.50 -5.24 -5.64
N TYR A 52 -0.05 -4.06 -6.01
CA TYR A 52 -0.15 -2.90 -5.13
C TYR A 52 -0.26 -1.63 -5.96
N SER A 53 -0.82 -0.59 -5.35
CA SER A 53 -0.80 0.75 -5.89
C SER A 53 -0.40 1.73 -4.80
N THR A 54 0.24 2.82 -5.18
CA THR A 54 0.64 3.85 -4.24
C THR A 54 0.11 5.22 -4.67
N LYS A 55 -0.10 6.08 -3.69
CA LYS A 55 -0.49 7.47 -3.90
C LYS A 55 0.10 8.33 -2.81
N PRO A 56 1.02 9.25 -3.14
CA PRO A 56 1.51 10.20 -2.13
C PRO A 56 0.42 11.17 -1.72
N GLY A 57 0.42 11.53 -0.46
CA GLY A 57 -0.55 12.46 0.08
C GLY A 57 -0.10 13.01 1.42
N MET A 58 -1.05 13.57 2.15
CA MET A 58 -0.78 14.05 3.49
C MET A 58 -1.97 13.82 4.41
N ILE A 59 -1.67 13.64 5.69
CA ILE A 59 -2.67 13.63 6.74
C ILE A 59 -2.65 15.01 7.38
N MET A 60 -3.84 15.60 7.58
CA MET A 60 -3.96 16.87 8.28
C MET A 60 -4.80 16.67 9.52
N THR A 61 -4.34 17.26 10.62
CA THR A 61 -5.08 17.36 11.87
C THR A 61 -5.28 18.84 12.18
N SER A 62 -5.94 19.15 13.29
CA SER A 62 -6.21 20.55 13.65
C SER A 62 -4.94 21.38 13.85
N ASP A 63 -3.84 20.76 14.22
CA ASP A 63 -2.61 21.46 14.60
C ASP A 63 -1.35 20.92 13.92
N SER A 64 -1.49 19.97 13.01
CA SER A 64 -0.32 19.32 12.42
C SER A 64 -0.63 18.73 11.05
N PHE A 65 0.42 18.41 10.30
CA PHE A 65 0.27 17.64 9.07
C PHE A 65 1.45 16.68 8.93
N GLN A 66 1.24 15.62 8.16
CA GLN A 66 2.24 14.59 7.93
C GLN A 66 2.14 14.10 6.50
N GLY A 67 3.25 14.21 5.77
CA GLY A 67 3.35 13.58 4.46
C GLY A 67 3.36 12.08 4.59
N MET A 68 2.72 11.39 3.66
CA MET A 68 2.63 9.92 3.68
C MET A 68 2.45 9.36 2.28
N VAL A 69 2.59 8.05 2.17
CA VAL A 69 2.22 7.31 0.96
C VAL A 69 1.12 6.33 1.32
N LEU A 70 0.00 6.42 0.62
CA LEU A 70 -1.08 5.46 0.76
C LEU A 70 -0.77 4.27 -0.13
N LYS A 71 -0.65 3.08 0.46
CA LYS A 71 -0.43 1.83 -0.28
C LYS A 71 -1.72 1.04 -0.29
N GLY A 72 -2.22 0.77 -1.48
CA GLY A 72 -3.42 -0.03 -1.68
C GLY A 72 -3.07 -1.47 -2.00
N VAL A 73 -3.76 -2.38 -1.34
CA VAL A 73 -3.57 -3.82 -1.53
C VAL A 73 -4.92 -4.51 -1.70
N SER A 74 -4.91 -5.72 -2.21
CA SER A 74 -6.11 -6.47 -2.51
C SER A 74 -6.11 -7.83 -1.80
N HIS A 75 -7.09 -8.67 -2.14
CA HIS A 75 -7.34 -9.94 -1.45
C HIS A 75 -6.16 -10.91 -1.48
N GLU A 76 -5.25 -10.79 -2.46
CA GLU A 76 -4.09 -11.67 -2.57
C GLU A 76 -2.90 -11.24 -1.71
N TYR A 77 -3.00 -10.11 -1.01
CA TYR A 77 -1.88 -9.61 -0.20
C TYR A 77 -1.52 -10.61 0.90
N ASP A 78 -0.24 -10.87 1.07
CA ASP A 78 0.25 -11.76 2.12
C ASP A 78 0.39 -10.99 3.43
N TRP A 79 -0.53 -11.24 4.34
CA TRP A 79 -0.61 -10.51 5.61
C TRP A 79 0.26 -11.08 6.72
N ARG A 80 1.00 -12.17 6.49
CA ARG A 80 1.74 -12.83 7.57
C ARG A 80 2.68 -11.88 8.29
N PHE A 81 3.44 -11.09 7.53
CA PHE A 81 4.39 -10.15 8.13
C PHE A 81 3.68 -9.10 8.98
N LEU A 82 2.69 -8.42 8.42
CA LEU A 82 1.98 -7.36 9.14
C LEU A 82 1.14 -7.89 10.31
N LYS A 83 0.58 -9.10 10.19
CA LYS A 83 -0.10 -9.72 11.33
C LYS A 83 0.82 -9.87 12.53
N ASN A 84 2.05 -10.25 12.29
CA ASN A 84 3.05 -10.42 13.35
C ASN A 84 3.52 -9.08 13.94
N HIS A 85 3.22 -7.99 13.26
CA HIS A 85 3.64 -6.65 13.68
C HIS A 85 2.46 -5.74 14.01
N LEU A 86 1.26 -6.28 14.02
CA LEU A 86 0.06 -5.55 14.41
C LEU A 86 0.04 -5.40 15.92
N GLN A 87 -0.06 -4.19 16.40
CA GLN A 87 -0.08 -3.88 17.83
C GLN A 87 -1.49 -3.70 18.38
N GLU A 88 -2.38 -3.13 17.58
CA GLU A 88 -3.76 -2.87 17.98
C GLU A 88 -4.69 -3.04 16.80
N GLY A 89 -5.93 -3.43 17.08
CA GLY A 89 -6.97 -3.49 16.07
C GLY A 89 -6.94 -4.73 15.21
N GLU A 90 -7.47 -4.61 14.03
CA GLU A 90 -7.64 -5.73 13.08
C GLU A 90 -7.26 -5.31 11.68
N ILE A 91 -6.94 -6.30 10.85
CA ILE A 91 -6.68 -6.07 9.44
C ILE A 91 -8.01 -6.20 8.70
N PRO A 92 -8.48 -5.13 8.04
CA PRO A 92 -9.71 -5.21 7.26
C PRO A 92 -9.55 -6.09 6.02
N VAL A 93 -10.66 -6.48 5.43
CA VAL A 93 -10.65 -7.19 4.15
C VAL A 93 -10.56 -6.15 3.03
N PHE A 94 -9.34 -5.91 2.58
CA PHE A 94 -9.10 -4.99 1.48
C PHE A 94 -9.24 -5.69 0.14
N SER A 95 -9.78 -4.99 -0.85
CA SER A 95 -9.99 -5.54 -2.18
C SER A 95 -9.80 -4.50 -3.27
N ASP A 96 -9.92 -4.94 -4.53
CA ASP A 96 -9.89 -4.05 -5.69
C ASP A 96 -11.29 -3.67 -6.18
N THR A 97 -12.34 -4.08 -5.46
CA THR A 97 -13.72 -3.88 -5.92
C THR A 97 -14.54 -2.95 -5.04
N ALA A 98 -14.11 -2.68 -3.83
CA ALA A 98 -14.87 -1.85 -2.90
C ALA A 98 -13.95 -1.14 -1.91
N SER A 99 -14.39 0.05 -1.48
CA SER A 99 -13.72 0.79 -0.41
C SER A 99 -14.28 0.37 0.93
N THR A 100 -13.39 0.12 1.89
CA THR A 100 -13.77 -0.07 3.29
C THR A 100 -13.79 1.24 4.06
N ASN A 101 -13.14 2.28 3.54
CA ASN A 101 -12.86 3.52 4.25
C ASN A 101 -12.06 3.29 5.55
N LYS A 102 -11.30 2.19 5.60
CA LYS A 102 -10.45 1.83 6.74
C LYS A 102 -8.99 1.85 6.33
N VAL A 103 -8.13 2.11 7.31
CA VAL A 103 -6.70 2.25 7.06
C VAL A 103 -5.92 1.66 8.23
N LEU A 104 -4.75 1.10 7.90
CA LEU A 104 -3.74 0.71 8.89
C LEU A 104 -2.68 1.79 8.93
N VAL A 105 -2.34 2.23 10.13
CA VAL A 105 -1.29 3.24 10.34
C VAL A 105 -0.17 2.64 11.19
N SER A 106 1.04 3.15 11.03
CA SER A 106 2.14 2.74 11.90
C SER A 106 2.02 3.36 13.28
N ARG A 107 2.64 2.74 14.27
CA ARG A 107 2.76 3.32 15.61
C ARG A 107 3.47 4.67 15.53
N THR A 108 4.48 4.78 14.68
CA THR A 108 5.22 6.02 14.49
C THR A 108 4.31 7.19 14.09
N ILE A 109 3.48 6.97 13.08
CA ILE A 109 2.55 8.01 12.62
C ILE A 109 1.43 8.24 13.64
N ALA A 110 0.90 7.16 14.22
CA ALA A 110 -0.16 7.27 15.22
C ALA A 110 0.28 8.10 16.43
N ASP A 111 1.48 7.85 16.94
CA ASP A 111 2.00 8.60 18.08
C ASP A 111 2.26 10.07 17.72
N LYS A 112 2.81 10.29 16.54
CA LYS A 112 3.14 11.64 16.07
C LYS A 112 1.88 12.51 15.93
N LEU A 113 0.79 11.93 15.49
CA LEU A 113 -0.47 12.63 15.23
C LEU A 113 -1.53 12.38 16.32
N HIS A 114 -1.18 11.66 17.37
CA HIS A 114 -2.09 11.32 18.46
C HIS A 114 -3.33 10.56 18.00
N LEU A 115 -3.13 9.58 17.11
CA LEU A 115 -4.22 8.78 16.55
C LEU A 115 -4.46 7.52 17.39
N LYS A 116 -5.73 7.16 17.51
CA LYS A 116 -6.18 5.95 18.20
C LYS A 116 -7.06 5.12 17.28
N LEU A 117 -7.26 3.86 17.62
CA LEU A 117 -8.23 3.01 16.93
C LEU A 117 -9.59 3.71 16.88
N GLY A 118 -10.21 3.65 15.71
CA GLY A 118 -11.51 4.25 15.48
C GLY A 118 -11.49 5.72 15.12
N ASP A 119 -10.37 6.38 15.24
CA ASP A 119 -10.26 7.78 14.83
C ASP A 119 -10.41 7.91 13.34
N LYS A 120 -11.03 9.00 12.93
CA LYS A 120 -11.15 9.35 11.52
C LYS A 120 -10.02 10.29 11.16
N ILE A 121 -9.30 9.94 10.10
CA ILE A 121 -8.23 10.80 9.59
C ILE A 121 -8.66 11.40 8.27
N TYR A 122 -8.23 12.62 8.03
CA TYR A 122 -8.48 13.32 6.78
C TYR A 122 -7.19 13.35 5.99
N THR A 123 -7.25 12.76 4.80
CA THR A 123 -6.10 12.65 3.92
C THR A 123 -6.36 13.45 2.65
N TYR A 124 -5.30 14.07 2.14
CA TYR A 124 -5.39 14.98 1.01
C TYR A 124 -4.35 14.63 -0.04
N TYR A 125 -4.76 14.73 -1.29
CA TYR A 125 -3.96 14.36 -2.45
C TYR A 125 -4.03 15.50 -3.45
N ILE A 126 -2.88 16.05 -3.81
CA ILE A 126 -2.80 17.22 -4.66
C ILE A 126 -2.28 16.81 -6.04
N GLU A 127 -3.13 17.02 -7.06
CA GLU A 127 -2.77 16.94 -8.46
C GLU A 127 -3.33 18.18 -9.14
N ASP A 128 -4.09 18.02 -10.23
CA ASP A 128 -4.79 19.14 -10.84
C ASP A 128 -5.84 19.73 -9.89
N ASN A 129 -6.44 18.85 -9.09
CA ASN A 129 -7.40 19.22 -8.05
C ASN A 129 -6.95 18.62 -6.73
N VAL A 130 -7.41 19.20 -5.63
CA VAL A 130 -7.24 18.62 -4.32
C VAL A 130 -8.34 17.57 -4.11
N ARG A 131 -7.94 16.34 -3.84
CA ARG A 131 -8.85 15.26 -3.47
C ARG A 131 -8.67 14.95 -2.00
N ALA A 132 -9.76 14.57 -1.36
CA ALA A 132 -9.75 14.25 0.06
C ALA A 132 -10.42 12.90 0.31
N ARG A 133 -9.95 12.20 1.32
CA ARG A 133 -10.57 10.96 1.81
C ARG A 133 -10.58 10.98 3.32
N ARG A 134 -11.69 10.54 3.87
CA ARG A 134 -11.81 10.32 5.31
C ARG A 134 -11.72 8.82 5.55
N LEU A 135 -10.72 8.41 6.31
CA LEU A 135 -10.44 7.00 6.58
C LEU A 135 -10.48 6.77 8.09
N THR A 136 -10.98 5.61 8.50
CA THR A 136 -11.03 5.22 9.91
C THR A 136 -9.85 4.33 10.23
N VAL A 137 -9.14 4.63 11.31
CA VAL A 137 -8.01 3.83 11.78
C VAL A 137 -8.53 2.50 12.30
N ALA A 138 -8.26 1.41 11.58
CA ALA A 138 -8.70 0.07 11.93
C ALA A 138 -7.62 -0.74 12.65
N GLY A 139 -6.36 -0.41 12.44
CA GLY A 139 -5.26 -1.10 13.07
C GLY A 139 -4.01 -0.25 13.12
N ILE A 140 -3.14 -0.58 14.06
CA ILE A 140 -1.85 0.10 14.26
C ILE A 140 -0.77 -0.97 14.23
N TYR A 141 0.19 -0.79 13.34
CA TYR A 141 1.30 -1.73 13.15
C TYR A 141 2.63 -1.04 13.39
N GLN A 142 3.69 -1.83 13.59
CA GLN A 142 5.05 -1.31 13.65
C GLN A 142 5.99 -2.39 13.11
N THR A 143 6.71 -2.07 12.02
CA THR A 143 7.49 -3.07 11.31
C THR A 143 8.93 -3.16 11.76
N ASN A 144 9.43 -2.13 12.44
CA ASN A 144 10.85 -1.93 12.77
C ASN A 144 11.73 -1.58 11.55
N PHE A 145 11.11 -1.32 10.39
CA PHE A 145 11.76 -0.66 9.27
C PHE A 145 11.32 0.80 9.32
N SER A 146 12.18 1.67 9.84
CA SER A 146 11.80 3.06 10.10
C SER A 146 11.36 3.81 8.85
N ALA A 147 12.02 3.56 7.72
CA ALA A 147 11.64 4.19 6.46
C ALA A 147 10.21 3.83 6.04
N TYR A 148 9.78 2.60 6.33
CA TYR A 148 8.42 2.17 6.05
C TYR A 148 7.44 2.74 7.06
N ASP A 149 7.75 2.63 8.34
CA ASP A 149 6.88 3.09 9.42
C ASP A 149 6.66 4.61 9.40
N ASP A 150 7.64 5.36 8.94
CA ASP A 150 7.53 6.82 8.83
C ASP A 150 6.61 7.27 7.70
N LEU A 151 6.34 6.41 6.72
CA LEU A 151 5.79 6.86 5.45
C LEU A 151 4.46 6.20 5.05
N PHE A 152 4.29 4.90 5.25
CA PHE A 152 3.19 4.16 4.62
C PHE A 152 1.96 4.00 5.50
N LEU A 153 0.81 4.30 4.90
CA LEU A 153 -0.50 3.86 5.35
C LEU A 153 -0.99 2.77 4.41
N ILE A 154 -1.78 1.82 4.89
CA ILE A 154 -2.26 0.70 4.08
C ILE A 154 -3.78 0.71 4.05
N THR A 155 -4.34 0.62 2.86
CA THR A 155 -5.78 0.57 2.64
C THR A 155 -6.11 -0.35 1.45
N ASP A 156 -7.34 -0.31 0.96
CA ASP A 156 -7.72 -1.14 -0.17
C ASP A 156 -7.20 -0.59 -1.50
N LEU A 157 -6.89 -1.51 -2.39
CA LEU A 157 -6.42 -1.21 -3.74
C LEU A 157 -7.45 -0.35 -4.49
N TYR A 158 -8.73 -0.64 -4.28
CA TYR A 158 -9.82 0.10 -4.90
C TYR A 158 -9.71 1.62 -4.68
N THR A 159 -9.51 2.03 -3.44
CA THR A 159 -9.40 3.45 -3.07
C THR A 159 -8.20 4.11 -3.73
N VAL A 160 -7.05 3.46 -3.69
CA VAL A 160 -5.83 4.04 -4.24
C VAL A 160 -5.93 4.16 -5.76
N ASN A 161 -6.47 3.15 -6.43
CA ASN A 161 -6.65 3.21 -7.88
C ASN A 161 -7.63 4.32 -8.28
N ARG A 162 -8.68 4.54 -7.52
CA ARG A 162 -9.62 5.65 -7.78
C ARG A 162 -8.94 7.00 -7.59
N LEU A 163 -8.11 7.14 -6.56
CA LEU A 163 -7.35 8.37 -6.33
C LEU A 163 -6.39 8.66 -7.49
N ASN A 164 -5.85 7.61 -8.09
CA ASN A 164 -4.99 7.73 -9.25
C ASN A 164 -5.77 7.97 -10.57
N GLY A 165 -7.08 7.81 -10.54
CA GLY A 165 -7.90 7.93 -11.75
C GLY A 165 -7.71 6.78 -12.71
N TRP A 166 -7.34 5.62 -12.21
CA TRP A 166 -7.02 4.46 -13.04
C TRP A 166 -8.22 3.59 -13.31
N GLN A 167 -8.14 2.89 -14.43
CA GLN A 167 -9.14 1.91 -14.84
C GLN A 167 -8.84 0.56 -14.21
N LYS A 168 -9.83 -0.35 -14.32
CA LYS A 168 -9.70 -1.70 -13.82
C LYS A 168 -8.46 -2.37 -14.42
N GLY A 169 -7.70 -3.05 -13.57
CA GLY A 169 -6.49 -3.75 -13.97
C GLY A 169 -5.22 -2.92 -13.96
N GLN A 170 -5.34 -1.61 -13.86
CA GLN A 170 -4.15 -0.75 -13.73
C GLN A 170 -3.72 -0.68 -12.27
N VAL A 171 -2.43 -0.88 -12.04
CA VAL A 171 -1.82 -0.83 -10.70
C VAL A 171 -0.44 -0.21 -10.79
N SER A 172 0.13 0.19 -9.65
CA SER A 172 1.51 0.68 -9.62
C SER A 172 2.49 -0.42 -9.94
N GLY A 173 2.28 -1.61 -9.42
CA GLY A 173 3.21 -2.70 -9.63
C GLY A 173 2.75 -4.02 -9.05
N ILE A 174 3.63 -4.99 -9.17
CA ILE A 174 3.44 -6.35 -8.68
C ILE A 174 4.65 -6.71 -7.84
N GLU A 175 4.39 -7.21 -6.64
CA GLU A 175 5.42 -7.69 -5.73
C GLU A 175 5.47 -9.21 -5.79
N LEU A 176 6.67 -9.76 -5.93
CA LEU A 176 6.88 -11.20 -5.98
C LEU A 176 7.74 -11.64 -4.82
N GLU A 177 7.36 -12.77 -4.23
CA GLU A 177 8.20 -13.51 -3.32
C GLU A 177 8.73 -14.72 -4.08
N VAL A 178 10.03 -14.93 -4.04
CA VAL A 178 10.68 -16.02 -4.77
C VAL A 178 11.39 -16.96 -3.79
N ASN A 179 11.69 -18.17 -4.28
CA ASN A 179 12.47 -19.11 -3.50
C ASN A 179 13.90 -18.60 -3.34
N GLU A 180 14.54 -18.98 -2.23
CA GLU A 180 15.84 -18.46 -1.85
C GLU A 180 16.92 -18.75 -2.88
N TYR A 181 16.77 -19.78 -3.68
CA TYR A 181 17.75 -20.19 -4.68
C TYR A 181 17.26 -20.06 -6.11
N SER A 182 16.35 -19.16 -6.35
CA SER A 182 15.81 -18.92 -7.70
C SER A 182 16.70 -18.00 -8.49
#